data_13cb5a63f5af03acae9f56b98ce5fcc7
#
_entry.id   13cb5a63f5af03acae9f56b98ce5fcc7
#
_cell.length_a   1.000
_cell.length_b   1.000
_cell.length_c   1.000
_cell.angle_alpha   90.00
_cell.angle_beta   90.00
_cell.angle_gamma   90.00
#
_symmetry.space_group_name_H-M   'P 1'
#
loop_
_entity.id
_entity.type
_entity.pdbx_description
1 polymer ?
#
loop_
_entity_poly.entity_id
_entity_poly.type
_entity_poly.pdbx_seq_one_letter_code
_entity_poly.pdbx_strand_id
1 'polypeptide(L)'
;KLAKMQQEMESAQKNVEESSFTASVGGGAVQATVSGKKQLTALAIQPDAVDPADVEMLQDLVISAVNEALRQAEEAMESAMGALTGGLNIPGLF
;
A
#
# COMPACT_ATOMS: atom_id res chain seq x y z
N LYS A 1 -0.61 -28.04 14.55
CA LYS A 1 -0.54 -27.66 13.12
C LYS A 1 -1.31 -26.39 12.83
N LEU A 2 -2.52 -26.28 13.34
CA LEU A 2 -3.31 -25.05 13.18
C LEU A 2 -2.65 -23.88 13.89
N ALA A 3 -2.10 -24.12 15.08
CA ALA A 3 -1.44 -23.06 15.84
C ALA A 3 -0.23 -22.51 15.10
N LYS A 4 0.55 -23.38 14.45
CA LYS A 4 1.70 -22.96 13.69
C LYS A 4 1.28 -22.15 12.46
N MET A 5 0.22 -22.59 11.80
CA MET A 5 -0.33 -21.90 10.65
C MET A 5 -0.81 -20.50 11.01
N GLN A 6 -1.51 -20.40 12.16
CA GLN A 6 -1.96 -19.11 12.66
C GLN A 6 -0.78 -18.19 12.99
N GLN A 7 0.27 -18.74 13.60
CA GLN A 7 1.47 -17.97 13.89
C GLN A 7 2.12 -17.44 12.64
N GLU A 8 2.20 -18.27 11.58
CA GLU A 8 2.79 -17.86 10.33
C GLU A 8 1.96 -16.75 9.67
N MET A 9 0.63 -16.88 9.74
CA MET A 9 -0.26 -15.85 9.20
C MET A 9 -0.12 -14.54 9.97
N GLU A 10 -0.07 -14.60 11.29
CA GLU A 10 0.09 -13.42 12.13
C GLU A 10 1.44 -12.75 11.87
N SER A 11 2.51 -13.53 11.73
CA SER A 11 3.83 -13.00 11.44
C SER A 11 3.88 -12.34 10.08
N ALA A 12 3.30 -12.97 9.08
CA ALA A 12 3.28 -12.41 7.73
C ALA A 12 2.46 -11.13 7.68
N GLN A 13 1.30 -11.12 8.36
CA GLN A 13 0.46 -9.94 8.43
C GLN A 13 1.20 -8.80 9.15
N LYS A 14 1.85 -9.10 10.26
CA LYS A 14 2.60 -8.10 11.02
C LYS A 14 3.74 -7.53 10.21
N ASN A 15 4.45 -8.37 9.44
CA ASN A 15 5.54 -7.91 8.58
C ASN A 15 5.05 -6.91 7.54
N VAL A 16 3.90 -7.19 6.93
CA VAL A 16 3.31 -6.26 5.96
C VAL A 16 2.87 -4.98 6.65
N GLU A 17 2.22 -5.10 7.82
CA GLU A 17 1.75 -3.93 8.57
C GLU A 17 2.88 -3.00 8.96
N GLU A 18 4.06 -3.53 9.21
CA GLU A 18 5.24 -2.75 9.57
C GLU A 18 6.01 -2.24 8.35
N SER A 19 5.65 -2.69 7.16
CA SER A 19 6.29 -2.26 5.92
C SER A 19 5.75 -0.91 5.47
N SER A 20 6.50 -0.26 4.60
CA SER A 20 6.11 1.01 4.01
C SER A 20 6.01 0.86 2.50
N PHE A 21 5.03 1.54 1.92
CA PHE A 21 4.76 1.51 0.49
C PHE A 21 4.70 2.94 -0.02
N THR A 22 5.50 3.23 -1.01
CA THR A 22 5.64 4.58 -1.54
C THR A 22 5.24 4.61 -3.01
N ALA A 23 4.45 5.60 -3.37
CA ALA A 23 4.05 5.83 -4.76
C ALA A 23 4.34 7.27 -5.13
N SER A 24 4.83 7.46 -6.36
CA SER A 24 5.18 8.76 -6.89
C SER A 24 4.40 8.99 -8.17
N VAL A 25 3.83 10.18 -8.32
CA VAL A 25 3.04 10.54 -9.51
C VAL A 25 3.50 11.89 -10.05
N GLY A 26 3.10 12.17 -11.29
CA GLY A 26 3.40 13.45 -11.92
C GLY A 26 4.90 13.70 -12.11
N GLY A 27 5.67 12.63 -12.41
CA GLY A 27 7.10 12.78 -12.59
C GLY A 27 7.84 13.10 -11.30
N GLY A 28 7.30 12.67 -10.16
CA GLY A 28 7.88 12.94 -8.86
C GLY A 28 7.30 14.16 -8.16
N ALA A 29 6.27 14.77 -8.76
CA ALA A 29 5.66 15.97 -8.18
C ALA A 29 5.07 15.72 -6.81
N VAL A 30 4.43 14.57 -6.62
CA VAL A 30 3.84 14.16 -5.34
C VAL A 30 4.22 12.72 -5.05
N GLN A 31 4.65 12.48 -3.83
CA GLN A 31 5.05 11.15 -3.37
C GLN A 31 4.36 10.86 -2.04
N ALA A 32 3.62 9.75 -1.99
CA ALA A 32 2.90 9.35 -0.78
C ALA A 32 3.48 8.05 -0.25
N THR A 33 3.57 7.96 1.07
CA THR A 33 4.02 6.75 1.75
C THR A 33 2.95 6.31 2.74
N VAL A 34 2.57 5.04 2.65
CA VAL A 34 1.60 4.45 3.58
C VAL A 34 2.21 3.24 4.26
N SER A 35 1.70 2.92 5.45
CA SER A 35 2.06 1.68 6.12
C SER A 35 1.20 0.54 5.60
N GLY A 36 1.58 -0.69 5.93
CA GLY A 36 0.76 -1.85 5.61
C GLY A 36 -0.60 -1.84 6.29
N LYS A 37 -0.76 -1.00 7.31
CA LYS A 37 -2.06 -0.80 7.95
C LYS A 37 -2.93 0.20 7.20
N LYS A 38 -2.47 0.63 6.03
CA LYS A 38 -3.18 1.58 5.17
C LYS A 38 -3.32 2.96 5.82
N GLN A 39 -2.28 3.36 6.53
CA GLN A 39 -2.20 4.71 7.11
C GLN A 39 -1.18 5.52 6.35
N LEU A 40 -1.54 6.74 5.98
CA LEU A 40 -0.62 7.65 5.33
C LEU A 40 0.39 8.14 6.38
N THR A 41 1.66 7.83 6.16
CA THR A 41 2.71 8.17 7.11
C THR A 41 3.61 9.31 6.65
N ALA A 42 3.67 9.56 5.35
CA ALA A 42 4.45 10.66 4.81
C ALA A 42 3.88 11.12 3.49
N LEU A 43 4.02 12.39 3.21
CA LEU A 43 3.58 13.00 1.96
C LEU A 43 4.60 14.05 1.58
N ALA A 44 5.22 13.89 0.41
CA ALA A 44 6.19 14.85 -0.11
C ALA A 44 5.62 15.50 -1.36
N ILE A 45 5.64 16.81 -1.40
CA ILE A 45 5.15 17.60 -2.52
C ILE A 45 6.28 18.49 -2.98
N GLN A 46 6.62 18.42 -4.27
CA GLN A 46 7.62 19.31 -4.85
C GLN A 46 7.07 20.73 -4.88
N PRO A 47 7.86 21.73 -4.46
CA PRO A 47 7.36 23.11 -4.47
C PRO A 47 6.88 23.58 -5.84
N ASP A 48 7.50 23.09 -6.90
CA ASP A 48 7.12 23.46 -8.27
C ASP A 48 5.73 22.94 -8.65
N ALA A 49 5.22 21.94 -7.93
CA ALA A 49 3.89 21.39 -8.18
C ALA A 49 2.79 22.24 -7.51
N VAL A 50 3.16 23.16 -6.64
CA VAL A 50 2.20 23.99 -5.91
C VAL A 50 1.95 25.25 -6.71
N ASP A 51 0.79 25.29 -7.39
CA ASP A 51 0.36 26.46 -8.16
C ASP A 51 -0.96 26.94 -7.56
N PRO A 52 -0.97 28.12 -6.90
CA PRO A 52 -2.20 28.62 -6.30
C PRO A 52 -3.32 28.87 -7.30
N ALA A 53 -2.96 29.01 -8.60
CA ALA A 53 -3.96 29.20 -9.65
C ALA A 53 -4.58 27.88 -10.12
N ASP A 54 -3.98 26.73 -9.75
CA ASP A 54 -4.47 25.42 -10.15
C ASP A 54 -4.36 24.42 -9.01
N VAL A 55 -5.13 24.67 -7.98
CA VAL A 55 -5.14 23.80 -6.78
C VAL A 55 -5.73 22.43 -7.10
N GLU A 56 -6.67 22.36 -8.04
CA GLU A 56 -7.30 21.09 -8.43
C GLU A 56 -6.29 20.09 -8.95
N MET A 57 -5.31 20.55 -9.73
CA MET A 57 -4.27 19.67 -10.25
C MET A 57 -3.50 19.03 -9.08
N LEU A 58 -3.15 19.83 -8.08
CA LEU A 58 -2.44 19.32 -6.91
C LEU A 58 -3.28 18.33 -6.15
N GLN A 59 -4.57 18.62 -5.98
CA GLN A 59 -5.49 17.71 -5.30
C GLN A 59 -5.54 16.35 -6.00
N ASP A 60 -5.64 16.37 -7.33
CA ASP A 60 -5.70 15.14 -8.12
C ASP A 60 -4.41 14.33 -8.00
N LEU A 61 -3.26 15.01 -8.01
CA LEU A 61 -1.98 14.33 -7.83
C LEU A 61 -1.86 13.68 -6.47
N VAL A 62 -2.30 14.37 -5.42
CA VAL A 62 -2.27 13.82 -4.06
C VAL A 62 -3.17 12.58 -3.97
N ILE A 63 -4.38 12.68 -4.50
CA ILE A 63 -5.32 11.57 -4.50
C ILE A 63 -4.71 10.37 -5.23
N SER A 64 -4.14 10.60 -6.40
CA SER A 64 -3.52 9.52 -7.18
C SER A 64 -2.36 8.87 -6.44
N ALA A 65 -1.49 9.65 -5.83
CA ALA A 65 -0.34 9.13 -5.10
C ALA A 65 -0.77 8.30 -3.90
N VAL A 66 -1.70 8.81 -3.11
CA VAL A 66 -2.19 8.12 -1.92
C VAL A 66 -2.89 6.82 -2.30
N ASN A 67 -3.76 6.86 -3.29
CA ASN A 67 -4.49 5.67 -3.72
C ASN A 67 -3.56 4.61 -4.30
N GLU A 68 -2.54 5.02 -5.04
CA GLU A 68 -1.57 4.06 -5.57
C GLU A 68 -0.74 3.42 -4.46
N ALA A 69 -0.35 4.19 -3.45
CA ALA A 69 0.38 3.65 -2.31
C ALA A 69 -0.50 2.66 -1.52
N LEU A 70 -1.77 3.01 -1.33
CA LEU A 70 -2.72 2.11 -0.67
C LEU A 70 -2.93 0.82 -1.46
N ARG A 71 -2.97 0.92 -2.79
CA ARG A 71 -3.11 -0.25 -3.65
C ARG A 71 -1.91 -1.19 -3.49
N GLN A 72 -0.70 -0.63 -3.41
CA GLN A 72 0.51 -1.42 -3.19
C GLN A 72 0.47 -2.15 -1.84
N ALA A 73 0.01 -1.46 -0.81
CA ALA A 73 -0.11 -2.06 0.52
C ALA A 73 -1.13 -3.20 0.51
N GLU A 74 -2.24 -3.02 -0.17
CA GLU A 74 -3.26 -4.04 -0.30
C GLU A 74 -2.75 -5.26 -1.06
N GLU A 75 -2.06 -5.03 -2.17
CA GLU A 75 -1.46 -6.13 -2.94
C GLU A 75 -0.43 -6.90 -2.12
N ALA A 76 0.36 -6.19 -1.33
CA ALA A 76 1.38 -6.84 -0.50
C ALA A 76 0.73 -7.74 0.54
N MET A 77 -0.38 -7.29 1.14
CA MET A 77 -1.10 -8.09 2.12
C MET A 77 -1.73 -9.32 1.46
N GLU A 78 -2.37 -9.14 0.32
CA GLU A 78 -2.97 -10.24 -0.43
C GLU A 78 -1.91 -11.26 -0.85
N SER A 79 -0.76 -10.78 -1.31
CA SER A 79 0.34 -11.64 -1.74
C SER A 79 0.91 -12.43 -0.57
N ALA A 80 1.08 -11.78 0.58
CA ALA A 80 1.61 -12.43 1.77
C ALA A 80 0.65 -13.52 2.27
N MET A 81 -0.64 -13.22 2.31
CA MET A 81 -1.64 -14.19 2.74
C MET A 81 -1.80 -15.31 1.71
N GLY A 82 -1.74 -14.96 0.43
CA GLY A 82 -1.83 -15.94 -0.65
C GLY A 82 -0.67 -16.92 -0.64
N ALA A 83 0.53 -16.46 -0.33
CA ALA A 83 1.70 -17.33 -0.24
C ALA A 83 1.54 -18.37 0.86
N LEU A 84 0.95 -17.99 1.99
CA LEU A 84 0.72 -18.89 3.10
C LEU A 84 -0.37 -19.91 2.81
N THR A 85 -1.38 -19.50 2.05
CA THR A 85 -2.52 -20.36 1.74
C THR A 85 -2.39 -21.04 0.37
N GLY A 86 -1.27 -20.81 -0.33
CA GLY A 86 -1.06 -21.36 -1.67
C GLY A 86 -1.13 -22.87 -1.72
N GLY A 87 -0.66 -23.55 -0.68
CA GLY A 87 -0.74 -25.00 -0.58
C GLY A 87 -2.14 -25.52 -0.30
N LEU A 88 -3.03 -24.63 0.08
CA LEU A 88 -4.42 -24.97 0.38
C LEU A 88 -5.35 -24.50 -0.74
N ASN A 89 -4.82 -24.16 -1.86
CA ASN A 89 -5.60 -23.65 -2.96
C ASN A 89 -6.55 -24.73 -3.50
N ILE A 90 -7.81 -24.58 -3.20
CA ILE A 90 -8.83 -25.53 -3.61
C ILE A 90 -9.64 -24.90 -4.74
N PRO A 91 -9.70 -25.54 -5.92
CA PRO A 91 -10.48 -25.01 -7.02
C PRO A 91 -11.93 -24.80 -6.60
N GLY A 92 -12.45 -23.63 -6.90
CA GLY A 92 -13.81 -23.26 -6.56
C GLY A 92 -13.99 -22.49 -5.28
N LEU A 93 -12.95 -22.38 -4.46
CA LEU A 93 -12.97 -21.56 -3.26
C LEU A 93 -12.60 -20.10 -3.55
N PHE A 94 -11.91 -19.90 -4.63
CA PHE A 94 -11.43 -18.57 -5.01
C PHE A 94 -11.83 -18.23 -6.43
#